data_43ce509ee2483e0aaed3300f615e639f
#
_entry.id   43ce509ee2483e0aaed3300f615e639f
#
_cell.length_a   1.000
_cell.length_b   1.000
_cell.length_c   1.000
_cell.angle_alpha   90.00
_cell.angle_beta   90.00
_cell.angle_gamma   90.00
#
_symmetry.space_group_name_H-M   'P 1'
#
loop_
_entity.id
_entity.type
_entity.pdbx_description
1 polymer ?
#
loop_
_entity_poly.entity_id
_entity_poly.type
_entity_poly.pdbx_seq_one_letter_code
_entity_poly.pdbx_strand_id
1 'polypeptide(L)'
;QAFPPFKAWGFGEKLRVRVLTDTAAGMPTAALADEILLSGEGQVKALICIGGNPMAAWPDQRKTQQAMEALDLLVTLDVEMSSTARLADYVIACKQTLETPGMSQSGEAIKYFGTGIGFSEAYAQYSPAVADVPHGSDLVEEWDFFYQMADHLDLELVFAVAFGFSRYQEAPYEVMPVSRSEKPTIEDFYEAICANSRIPLEEVKRYPHGHVFDSEVIVEPKEEGCEDRLECGNADMLAQLAEVFQQDYRALQDTPDFPFRYIPRRHNNFMNSSGRSIDKLNGGRPWNPVWIHPDDMREIGVEEGGMVRIATQHDSISAMVEA
;
A
#
# COMPACT_ATOMS: atom_id res chain seq x y z
N GLN A 1 -7.15 -26.89 -7.82
CA GLN A 1 -5.78 -26.68 -8.32
C GLN A 1 -5.17 -25.49 -7.60
N ALA A 2 -3.94 -25.64 -7.11
CA ALA A 2 -3.16 -24.52 -6.61
C ALA A 2 -2.43 -23.87 -7.79
N PHE A 3 -2.47 -22.57 -7.87
CA PHE A 3 -1.67 -21.84 -8.83
C PHE A 3 -0.43 -21.27 -8.13
N PRO A 4 0.74 -21.30 -8.77
CA PRO A 4 1.88 -20.57 -8.26
C PRO A 4 1.54 -19.08 -8.17
N PRO A 5 2.18 -18.30 -7.28
CA PRO A 5 2.02 -16.87 -7.27
C PRO A 5 2.39 -16.32 -8.66
N PHE A 6 1.60 -15.38 -9.18
CA PHE A 6 1.90 -14.77 -10.46
C PHE A 6 3.20 -13.97 -10.37
N LYS A 7 3.96 -13.97 -11.46
CA LYS A 7 5.19 -13.18 -11.54
C LYS A 7 4.83 -11.72 -11.79
N ALA A 8 4.81 -10.96 -10.70
CA ALA A 8 4.68 -9.50 -10.74
C ALA A 8 6.03 -8.85 -11.10
N TRP A 9 6.03 -7.54 -11.24
CA TRP A 9 7.26 -6.78 -11.34
C TRP A 9 8.19 -7.07 -10.17
N GLY A 10 9.46 -7.23 -10.45
CA GLY A 10 10.47 -7.58 -9.47
C GLY A 10 10.43 -9.03 -8.99
N PHE A 11 9.58 -9.89 -9.59
CA PHE A 11 9.58 -11.30 -9.28
C PHE A 11 10.92 -11.93 -9.72
N GLY A 12 11.62 -12.53 -8.78
CA GLY A 12 12.95 -13.09 -9.00
C GLY A 12 14.09 -12.09 -8.79
N GLU A 13 13.80 -10.81 -8.61
CA GLU A 13 14.80 -9.84 -8.19
C GLU A 13 15.20 -10.07 -6.73
N LYS A 14 16.48 -9.90 -6.47
CA LYS A 14 17.03 -10.05 -5.11
C LYS A 14 17.38 -8.69 -4.56
N LEU A 15 17.00 -8.47 -3.31
CA LEU A 15 17.54 -7.36 -2.55
C LEU A 15 19.06 -7.55 -2.36
N ARG A 16 19.82 -6.49 -2.45
CA ARG A 16 21.26 -6.50 -2.15
C ARG A 16 21.50 -6.67 -0.64
N VAL A 17 20.55 -6.18 0.19
CA VAL A 17 20.54 -6.42 1.62
C VAL A 17 19.70 -7.65 1.95
N ARG A 18 20.08 -8.43 2.98
CA ARG A 18 19.34 -9.56 3.56
C ARG A 18 19.01 -10.71 2.59
N VAL A 19 19.44 -10.64 1.34
CA VAL A 19 19.21 -11.68 0.32
C VAL A 19 17.72 -12.11 0.21
N LEU A 20 16.80 -11.19 0.46
CA LEU A 20 15.37 -11.44 0.29
C LEU A 20 15.03 -11.51 -1.19
N THR A 21 14.15 -12.44 -1.55
CA THR A 21 13.85 -12.75 -2.95
C THR A 21 12.35 -12.93 -3.18
N ASP A 22 11.98 -12.85 -4.44
CA ASP A 22 10.74 -13.42 -5.00
C ASP A 22 9.45 -12.98 -4.28
N THR A 23 9.32 -11.69 -4.01
CA THR A 23 8.05 -11.16 -3.51
C THR A 23 7.10 -10.93 -4.68
N ALA A 24 5.87 -11.36 -4.56
CA ALA A 24 4.86 -11.18 -5.60
C ALA A 24 4.42 -9.72 -5.81
N ALA A 25 4.80 -8.82 -4.90
CA ALA A 25 4.37 -7.42 -4.89
C ALA A 25 5.54 -6.41 -4.89
N GLY A 26 6.70 -6.81 -5.38
CA GLY A 26 7.89 -5.96 -5.39
C GLY A 26 8.73 -6.06 -4.11
N MET A 27 9.65 -5.14 -3.93
CA MET A 27 10.61 -5.18 -2.82
C MET A 27 9.93 -4.93 -1.47
N PRO A 28 10.29 -5.68 -0.41
CA PRO A 28 9.77 -5.45 0.93
C PRO A 28 10.14 -4.06 1.46
N THR A 29 9.15 -3.25 1.81
CA THR A 29 9.38 -1.90 2.34
C THR A 29 10.18 -1.90 3.65
N ALA A 30 10.14 -2.99 4.41
CA ALA A 30 10.94 -3.15 5.63
C ALA A 30 12.47 -3.18 5.38
N ALA A 31 12.90 -3.43 4.15
CA ALA A 31 14.30 -3.44 3.77
C ALA A 31 14.68 -2.29 2.83
N LEU A 32 13.71 -1.51 2.37
CA LEU A 32 13.94 -0.52 1.31
C LEU A 32 14.84 0.64 1.77
N ALA A 33 14.75 1.05 3.03
CA ALA A 33 15.67 2.05 3.57
C ALA A 33 17.13 1.56 3.54
N ASP A 34 17.35 0.28 3.86
CA ASP A 34 18.70 -0.32 3.79
C ASP A 34 19.19 -0.40 2.33
N GLU A 35 18.30 -0.71 1.37
CA GLU A 35 18.65 -0.74 -0.07
C GLU A 35 19.04 0.63 -0.62
N ILE A 36 18.36 1.69 -0.21
CA ILE A 36 18.68 3.06 -0.59
C ILE A 36 20.04 3.46 -0.02
N LEU A 37 20.30 3.14 1.25
CA LEU A 37 21.55 3.52 1.94
C LEU A 37 22.75 2.67 1.52
N LEU A 38 22.55 1.47 0.98
CA LEU A 38 23.64 0.62 0.53
C LEU A 38 24.20 1.12 -0.80
N SER A 39 25.37 1.72 -0.77
CA SER A 39 26.07 2.19 -1.97
C SER A 39 26.50 1.05 -2.89
N GLY A 40 26.78 1.38 -4.15
CA GLY A 40 27.31 0.46 -5.17
C GLY A 40 26.35 0.23 -6.33
N GLU A 41 26.67 -0.76 -7.15
CA GLU A 41 25.86 -1.11 -8.32
C GLU A 41 24.45 -1.52 -7.89
N GLY A 42 23.45 -1.06 -8.64
CA GLY A 42 22.04 -1.31 -8.36
C GLY A 42 21.46 -0.51 -7.17
N GLN A 43 22.18 0.49 -6.66
CA GLN A 43 21.65 1.37 -5.62
C GLN A 43 20.39 2.08 -6.08
N VAL A 44 19.36 2.07 -5.24
CA VAL A 44 18.15 2.87 -5.45
C VAL A 44 18.49 4.34 -5.22
N LYS A 45 18.41 5.16 -6.25
CA LYS A 45 18.78 6.57 -6.24
C LYS A 45 17.61 7.51 -6.43
N ALA A 46 16.52 7.02 -7.00
CA ALA A 46 15.31 7.79 -7.20
C ALA A 46 14.11 7.02 -6.65
N LEU A 47 13.18 7.75 -6.05
CA LEU A 47 11.94 7.20 -5.53
C LEU A 47 10.77 8.11 -5.92
N ILE A 48 9.73 7.51 -6.50
CA ILE A 48 8.45 8.17 -6.75
C ILE A 48 7.43 7.57 -5.79
N CYS A 49 6.91 8.36 -4.86
CA CYS A 49 5.87 7.95 -3.93
C CYS A 49 4.52 8.39 -4.45
N ILE A 50 3.59 7.46 -4.60
CA ILE A 50 2.22 7.73 -5.07
C ILE A 50 1.26 7.44 -3.93
N GLY A 51 0.59 8.47 -3.39
CA GLY A 51 -0.40 8.35 -2.33
C GLY A 51 0.12 7.66 -1.06
N GLY A 52 1.43 7.68 -0.83
CA GLY A 52 2.09 6.99 0.26
C GLY A 52 2.89 7.92 1.16
N ASN A 53 3.04 7.52 2.43
CA ASN A 53 3.85 8.26 3.39
C ASN A 53 4.89 7.34 4.06
N PRO A 54 5.99 6.98 3.36
CA PRO A 54 7.07 6.16 3.90
C PRO A 54 7.59 6.61 5.26
N MET A 55 7.73 7.91 5.47
CA MET A 55 8.15 8.47 6.77
C MET A 55 7.24 8.09 7.94
N ALA A 56 5.98 7.76 7.68
CA ALA A 56 5.04 7.32 8.70
C ALA A 56 4.80 5.79 8.68
N ALA A 57 5.13 5.12 7.58
CA ALA A 57 4.74 3.73 7.34
C ALA A 57 5.90 2.74 7.42
N TRP A 58 7.12 3.13 7.06
CA TRP A 58 8.27 2.23 7.12
C TRP A 58 8.79 2.08 8.54
N PRO A 59 9.36 0.92 8.88
CA PRO A 59 10.01 0.74 10.18
C PRO A 59 11.28 1.58 10.28
N ASP A 60 11.70 1.88 11.51
CA ASP A 60 12.88 2.70 11.81
C ASP A 60 12.84 4.07 11.13
N GLN A 61 12.01 4.96 11.68
CA GLN A 61 11.75 6.27 11.11
C GLN A 61 13.02 7.12 10.90
N ARG A 62 14.03 6.97 11.77
CA ARG A 62 15.31 7.69 11.60
C ARG A 62 16.09 7.19 10.39
N LYS A 63 16.17 5.88 10.23
CA LYS A 63 16.79 5.28 9.04
C LYS A 63 16.02 5.63 7.77
N THR A 64 14.69 5.62 7.84
CA THR A 64 13.83 6.05 6.74
C THR A 64 14.11 7.49 6.34
N GLN A 65 14.25 8.40 7.29
CA GLN A 65 14.64 9.78 7.01
C GLN A 65 16.00 9.85 6.32
N GLN A 66 17.01 9.17 6.87
CA GLN A 66 18.34 9.12 6.26
C GLN A 66 18.30 8.57 4.83
N ALA A 67 17.46 7.56 4.59
CA ALA A 67 17.29 7.00 3.26
C ALA A 67 16.64 8.00 2.29
N MET A 68 15.59 8.72 2.72
CA MET A 68 14.95 9.75 1.89
C MET A 68 15.94 10.89 1.55
N GLU A 69 16.72 11.33 2.53
CA GLU A 69 17.74 12.38 2.36
C GLU A 69 18.95 11.94 1.50
N ALA A 70 19.17 10.63 1.37
CA ALA A 70 20.24 10.05 0.57
C ALA A 70 19.86 9.80 -0.91
N LEU A 71 18.61 9.96 -1.27
CA LEU A 71 18.16 9.84 -2.66
C LEU A 71 18.68 10.99 -3.50
N ASP A 72 19.05 10.70 -4.74
CA ASP A 72 19.38 11.73 -5.74
C ASP A 72 18.10 12.45 -6.22
N LEU A 73 16.93 11.80 -6.11
CA LEU A 73 15.62 12.34 -6.48
C LEU A 73 14.50 11.67 -5.67
N LEU A 74 13.71 12.48 -4.99
CA LEU A 74 12.48 12.08 -4.32
C LEU A 74 11.30 12.89 -4.89
N VAL A 75 10.35 12.22 -5.50
CA VAL A 75 9.11 12.80 -6.01
C VAL A 75 7.94 12.23 -5.24
N THR A 76 7.01 13.06 -4.80
CA THR A 76 5.75 12.60 -4.21
C THR A 76 4.56 13.11 -5.01
N LEU A 77 3.62 12.20 -5.27
CA LEU A 77 2.29 12.51 -5.77
C LEU A 77 1.35 12.35 -4.58
N ASP A 78 0.86 13.45 -4.04
CA ASP A 78 0.09 13.42 -2.78
C ASP A 78 -1.00 14.50 -2.77
N VAL A 79 -2.04 14.25 -1.98
CA VAL A 79 -3.15 15.19 -1.76
C VAL A 79 -2.90 16.14 -0.59
N GLU A 80 -1.84 15.89 0.19
CA GLU A 80 -1.43 16.73 1.31
C GLU A 80 0.10 16.77 1.47
N MET A 81 0.61 17.78 2.17
CA MET A 81 2.02 17.88 2.54
C MET A 81 2.36 16.90 3.67
N SER A 82 2.41 15.62 3.33
CA SER A 82 2.78 14.55 4.25
C SER A 82 4.23 14.70 4.76
N SER A 83 4.61 13.91 5.75
CA SER A 83 6.01 13.94 6.26
C SER A 83 7.03 13.51 5.21
N THR A 84 6.66 12.64 4.27
CA THR A 84 7.49 12.30 3.12
C THR A 84 7.53 13.44 2.10
N ALA A 85 6.37 14.04 1.79
CA ALA A 85 6.30 15.16 0.85
C ALA A 85 7.16 16.36 1.29
N ARG A 86 7.34 16.56 2.59
CA ARG A 86 8.21 17.62 3.14
C ARG A 86 9.70 17.40 2.88
N LEU A 87 10.11 16.17 2.58
CA LEU A 87 11.49 15.81 2.24
C LEU A 87 11.70 15.72 0.72
N ALA A 88 10.63 15.74 -0.06
CA ALA A 88 10.69 15.53 -1.49
C ALA A 88 11.28 16.73 -2.25
N ASP A 89 12.02 16.46 -3.32
CA ASP A 89 12.50 17.48 -4.26
C ASP A 89 11.34 18.06 -5.06
N TYR A 90 10.35 17.23 -5.38
CA TYR A 90 9.14 17.65 -6.09
C TYR A 90 7.90 17.05 -5.45
N VAL A 91 6.89 17.88 -5.26
CA VAL A 91 5.57 17.47 -4.79
C VAL A 91 4.55 17.81 -5.85
N ILE A 92 3.89 16.79 -6.36
CA ILE A 92 2.85 16.91 -7.38
C ILE A 92 1.50 16.80 -6.68
N ALA A 93 0.69 17.84 -6.77
CA ALA A 93 -0.63 17.87 -6.19
C ALA A 93 -1.61 17.05 -7.06
N CYS A 94 -2.27 16.09 -6.46
CA CYS A 94 -3.19 15.17 -7.15
C CYS A 94 -4.64 15.49 -6.84
N LYS A 95 -5.51 15.14 -7.78
CA LYS A 95 -6.96 15.14 -7.57
C LYS A 95 -7.34 14.17 -6.46
N GLN A 96 -8.35 14.52 -5.69
CA GLN A 96 -8.93 13.64 -4.69
C GLN A 96 -9.96 12.68 -5.28
N THR A 97 -10.29 11.65 -4.53
CA THR A 97 -11.18 10.56 -4.96
C THR A 97 -12.53 11.06 -5.52
N LEU A 98 -13.07 12.16 -5.03
CA LEU A 98 -14.34 12.70 -5.51
C LEU A 98 -14.20 13.63 -6.72
N GLU A 99 -13.00 14.03 -7.07
CA GLU A 99 -12.65 14.92 -8.19
C GLU A 99 -12.30 14.14 -9.47
N THR A 100 -12.27 12.81 -9.39
CA THR A 100 -12.03 11.91 -10.51
C THR A 100 -13.03 10.75 -10.49
N PRO A 101 -13.38 10.17 -11.63
CA PRO A 101 -14.20 8.96 -11.66
C PRO A 101 -13.50 7.80 -10.94
N GLY A 102 -14.30 6.91 -10.37
CA GLY A 102 -13.81 5.72 -9.71
C GLY A 102 -14.64 4.49 -10.06
N MET A 103 -13.98 3.34 -10.08
CA MET A 103 -14.62 2.04 -10.23
C MET A 103 -14.25 1.15 -9.05
N SER A 104 -15.23 0.44 -8.50
CA SER A 104 -15.08 -0.35 -7.25
C SER A 104 -14.25 -1.56 -7.42
N GLN A 105 -13.67 -1.85 -8.43
CA GLN A 105 -12.70 -2.93 -8.59
C GLN A 105 -11.98 -2.79 -9.93
N SER A 106 -10.77 -3.23 -9.94
CA SER A 106 -10.07 -3.58 -11.15
C SER A 106 -10.95 -4.54 -11.98
N GLY A 107 -10.71 -4.61 -13.27
CA GLY A 107 -11.42 -5.52 -14.17
C GLY A 107 -11.56 -6.96 -13.68
N GLU A 108 -10.83 -7.32 -12.66
CA GLU A 108 -10.89 -8.59 -11.97
C GLU A 108 -12.24 -8.89 -11.33
N ALA A 109 -12.77 -7.97 -10.55
CA ALA A 109 -14.08 -8.13 -9.93
C ALA A 109 -15.18 -8.28 -10.96
N ILE A 110 -15.04 -7.63 -12.07
CA ILE A 110 -16.00 -7.69 -13.18
C ILE A 110 -15.72 -8.88 -14.10
N LYS A 111 -14.46 -9.20 -14.32
CA LYS A 111 -14.00 -10.21 -15.27
C LYS A 111 -14.09 -11.64 -14.75
N TYR A 112 -13.81 -11.86 -13.47
CA TYR A 112 -13.63 -13.18 -12.89
C TYR A 112 -14.58 -13.47 -11.71
N PHE A 113 -15.81 -12.99 -11.77
CA PHE A 113 -16.82 -13.19 -10.72
C PHE A 113 -16.62 -12.39 -9.45
N GLY A 114 -15.84 -11.38 -9.56
CA GLY A 114 -15.88 -10.18 -8.83
C GLY A 114 -16.14 -10.20 -7.38
N THR A 115 -15.48 -11.02 -6.71
CA THR A 115 -15.37 -10.79 -5.29
C THR A 115 -14.30 -9.73 -5.10
N GLY A 116 -14.70 -8.51 -4.91
CA GLY A 116 -13.80 -7.52 -4.36
C GLY A 116 -13.19 -8.05 -3.07
N ILE A 117 -11.99 -7.61 -2.72
CA ILE A 117 -11.38 -8.00 -1.45
C ILE A 117 -12.37 -7.71 -0.32
N GLY A 118 -12.92 -8.76 0.29
CA GLY A 118 -13.89 -8.67 1.38
C GLY A 118 -15.37 -8.80 0.98
N PHE A 119 -15.70 -9.02 -0.29
CA PHE A 119 -17.07 -9.29 -0.74
C PHE A 119 -17.19 -10.70 -1.28
N SER A 120 -18.26 -11.39 -0.93
CA SER A 120 -18.57 -12.74 -1.41
C SER A 120 -19.36 -12.75 -2.71
N GLU A 121 -19.99 -11.62 -3.03
CA GLU A 121 -20.85 -11.46 -4.20
C GLU A 121 -20.14 -10.67 -5.31
N ALA A 122 -20.58 -10.87 -6.55
CA ALA A 122 -20.11 -10.16 -7.73
C ALA A 122 -20.62 -8.71 -7.75
N TYR A 123 -20.07 -7.87 -6.88
CA TYR A 123 -20.43 -6.46 -6.78
C TYR A 123 -19.57 -5.59 -7.70
N ALA A 124 -20.21 -4.69 -8.42
CA ALA A 124 -19.52 -3.66 -9.17
C ALA A 124 -20.23 -2.30 -9.04
N GLN A 125 -19.44 -1.25 -9.02
CA GLN A 125 -19.91 0.14 -8.98
C GLN A 125 -18.98 1.02 -9.81
N TYR A 126 -19.56 1.94 -10.54
CA TYR A 126 -18.88 3.08 -11.14
C TYR A 126 -19.41 4.36 -10.47
N SER A 127 -18.50 5.24 -10.12
CA SER A 127 -18.82 6.56 -9.56
C SER A 127 -18.21 7.63 -10.48
N PRO A 128 -19.02 8.52 -11.08
CA PRO A 128 -18.47 9.68 -11.78
C PRO A 128 -17.79 10.63 -10.80
N ALA A 129 -16.97 11.55 -11.29
CA ALA A 129 -16.53 12.66 -10.49
C ALA A 129 -17.77 13.44 -9.99
N VAL A 130 -17.79 13.77 -8.70
CA VAL A 130 -18.94 14.46 -8.04
C VAL A 130 -18.56 15.81 -7.48
N ALA A 131 -17.29 16.15 -7.52
CA ALA A 131 -16.76 17.47 -7.12
C ALA A 131 -15.87 18.01 -8.23
N ASP A 132 -15.96 19.30 -8.46
CA ASP A 132 -15.03 19.99 -9.33
C ASP A 132 -13.73 20.28 -8.58
N VAL A 133 -12.62 20.26 -9.29
CA VAL A 133 -11.35 20.75 -8.75
C VAL A 133 -11.46 22.25 -8.44
N PRO A 134 -10.75 22.76 -7.42
CA PRO A 134 -10.74 24.17 -7.10
C PRO A 134 -10.36 25.02 -8.33
N HIS A 135 -11.11 26.07 -8.57
CA HIS A 135 -10.89 26.93 -9.76
C HIS A 135 -9.46 27.48 -9.81
N GLY A 136 -8.80 27.25 -10.94
CA GLY A 136 -7.42 27.70 -11.16
C GLY A 136 -6.36 26.81 -10.52
N SER A 137 -6.74 25.64 -10.00
CA SER A 137 -5.77 24.63 -9.55
C SER A 137 -5.19 23.86 -10.75
N ASP A 138 -3.99 23.36 -10.56
CA ASP A 138 -3.23 22.55 -11.51
C ASP A 138 -3.13 21.08 -11.04
N LEU A 139 -4.16 20.59 -10.33
CA LEU A 139 -4.22 19.22 -9.86
C LEU A 139 -4.20 18.21 -11.01
N VAL A 140 -3.39 17.19 -10.86
CA VAL A 140 -3.25 16.12 -11.87
C VAL A 140 -3.84 14.80 -11.37
N GLU A 141 -4.19 13.92 -12.29
CA GLU A 141 -4.40 12.51 -12.00
C GLU A 141 -3.05 11.79 -12.01
N GLU A 142 -2.86 10.78 -11.16
CA GLU A 142 -1.55 10.12 -11.04
C GLU A 142 -1.08 9.51 -12.35
N TRP A 143 -1.98 8.93 -13.16
CA TRP A 143 -1.63 8.39 -14.46
C TRP A 143 -1.13 9.47 -15.44
N ASP A 144 -1.65 10.69 -15.35
CA ASP A 144 -1.25 11.81 -16.21
C ASP A 144 0.19 12.26 -15.94
N PHE A 145 0.63 12.20 -14.70
CA PHE A 145 2.04 12.43 -14.37
C PHE A 145 2.96 11.49 -15.16
N PHE A 146 2.63 10.19 -15.20
CA PHE A 146 3.43 9.22 -15.95
C PHE A 146 3.31 9.40 -17.45
N TYR A 147 2.14 9.77 -17.94
CA TYR A 147 1.93 10.10 -19.35
C TYR A 147 2.82 11.25 -19.79
N GLN A 148 2.82 12.36 -19.05
CA GLN A 148 3.67 13.51 -19.35
C GLN A 148 5.15 13.20 -19.18
N MET A 149 5.53 12.46 -18.19
CA MET A 149 6.91 12.03 -17.98
C MET A 149 7.42 11.18 -19.14
N ALA A 150 6.62 10.23 -19.61
CA ALA A 150 6.97 9.41 -20.77
C ALA A 150 7.12 10.25 -22.05
N ASP A 151 6.24 11.23 -22.26
CA ASP A 151 6.32 12.14 -23.39
C ASP A 151 7.60 13.00 -23.34
N HIS A 152 7.94 13.57 -22.19
CA HIS A 152 9.18 14.36 -22.03
C HIS A 152 10.45 13.53 -22.17
N LEU A 153 10.41 12.25 -21.82
CA LEU A 153 11.54 11.34 -21.94
C LEU A 153 11.62 10.63 -23.30
N ASP A 154 10.70 10.93 -24.21
CA ASP A 154 10.56 10.27 -25.52
C ASP A 154 10.40 8.73 -25.42
N LEU A 155 9.66 8.28 -24.39
CA LEU A 155 9.39 6.87 -24.15
C LEU A 155 8.01 6.48 -24.67
N GLU A 156 7.91 5.24 -25.15
CA GLU A 156 6.61 4.63 -25.42
C GLU A 156 5.96 4.23 -24.11
N LEU A 157 4.70 4.66 -23.93
CA LEU A 157 3.89 4.27 -22.80
C LEU A 157 2.88 3.20 -23.25
N VAL A 158 2.79 2.13 -22.49
CA VAL A 158 1.79 1.10 -22.68
C VAL A 158 1.01 0.88 -21.40
N PHE A 159 -0.27 0.60 -21.53
CA PHE A 159 -1.12 0.21 -20.43
C PHE A 159 -1.25 -1.32 -20.43
N ALA A 160 -0.81 -1.97 -19.38
CA ALA A 160 -0.91 -3.41 -19.23
C ALA A 160 -2.20 -3.80 -18.52
N VAL A 161 -3.08 -4.51 -19.21
CA VAL A 161 -4.34 -5.05 -18.65
C VAL A 161 -4.08 -6.41 -18.01
N ALA A 162 -3.05 -6.49 -17.17
CA ALA A 162 -2.53 -7.78 -16.70
C ALA A 162 -2.93 -8.14 -15.26
N PHE A 163 -3.75 -7.34 -14.62
CA PHE A 163 -4.11 -7.57 -13.23
C PHE A 163 -5.31 -8.50 -13.09
N GLY A 164 -5.08 -9.80 -13.27
CA GLY A 164 -6.02 -10.81 -12.85
C GLY A 164 -5.44 -11.59 -11.69
N PHE A 165 -5.92 -11.34 -10.48
CA PHE A 165 -5.54 -12.15 -9.31
C PHE A 165 -6.06 -13.58 -9.38
N SER A 166 -6.93 -13.89 -10.32
CA SER A 166 -7.58 -15.19 -10.41
C SER A 166 -6.88 -16.17 -11.35
N ARG A 167 -6.08 -15.70 -12.28
CA ARG A 167 -5.28 -16.58 -13.16
C ARG A 167 -3.89 -16.02 -13.36
N TYR A 168 -2.94 -16.91 -13.23
CA TYR A 168 -1.57 -16.67 -13.59
C TYR A 168 -1.47 -16.27 -15.07
N GLN A 169 -0.92 -15.10 -15.34
CA GLN A 169 -0.59 -14.66 -16.67
C GLN A 169 0.93 -14.60 -16.80
N GLU A 170 1.48 -15.39 -17.71
CA GLU A 170 2.87 -15.22 -18.10
C GLU A 170 3.00 -14.07 -19.10
N ALA A 171 4.12 -13.37 -19.05
CA ALA A 171 4.49 -12.44 -20.11
C ALA A 171 4.61 -13.17 -21.46
N PRO A 172 4.24 -12.54 -22.60
CA PRO A 172 3.88 -11.12 -22.71
C PRO A 172 2.46 -10.85 -22.23
N TYR A 173 2.31 -9.79 -21.43
CA TYR A 173 1.00 -9.32 -21.02
C TYR A 173 0.25 -8.67 -22.19
N GLU A 174 -1.07 -8.74 -22.16
CA GLU A 174 -1.89 -7.92 -23.05
C GLU A 174 -1.66 -6.45 -22.71
N VAL A 175 -1.23 -5.68 -23.69
CA VAL A 175 -0.93 -4.27 -23.54
C VAL A 175 -1.71 -3.43 -24.54
N MET A 176 -2.18 -2.29 -24.09
CA MET A 176 -2.76 -1.26 -24.93
C MET A 176 -1.72 -0.15 -25.09
N PRO A 177 -1.30 0.18 -26.33
CA PRO A 177 -0.45 1.34 -26.58
C PRO A 177 -1.19 2.62 -26.19
N VAL A 178 -0.53 3.50 -25.48
CA VAL A 178 -1.07 4.80 -25.09
C VAL A 178 -0.62 5.82 -26.14
N SER A 179 -1.59 6.45 -26.82
CA SER A 179 -1.29 7.43 -27.89
C SER A 179 -0.60 8.66 -27.31
N ARG A 180 0.47 9.12 -27.97
CA ARG A 180 1.12 10.40 -27.65
C ARG A 180 0.49 11.59 -28.37
N SER A 181 -0.21 11.34 -29.47
CA SER A 181 -0.88 12.39 -30.26
C SER A 181 -2.30 12.70 -29.77
N GLU A 182 -2.91 11.76 -29.06
CA GLU A 182 -4.24 11.90 -28.50
C GLU A 182 -4.20 11.38 -27.04
N LYS A 183 -4.20 12.33 -26.11
CA LYS A 183 -4.14 12.01 -24.68
C LYS A 183 -5.39 11.25 -24.26
N PRO A 184 -5.25 10.04 -23.68
CA PRO A 184 -6.40 9.30 -23.19
C PRO A 184 -7.07 9.99 -22.01
N THR A 185 -8.28 9.55 -21.72
CA THR A 185 -8.99 9.88 -20.49
C THR A 185 -8.94 8.70 -19.52
N ILE A 186 -9.28 8.94 -18.26
CA ILE A 186 -9.41 7.85 -17.28
C ILE A 186 -10.49 6.84 -17.69
N GLU A 187 -11.51 7.29 -18.39
CA GLU A 187 -12.57 6.43 -18.93
C GLU A 187 -12.04 5.45 -19.97
N ASP A 188 -11.13 5.88 -20.85
CA ASP A 188 -10.50 4.99 -21.82
C ASP A 188 -9.76 3.84 -21.14
N PHE A 189 -9.10 4.12 -20.01
CA PHE A 189 -8.47 3.07 -19.21
C PHE A 189 -9.48 2.14 -18.56
N TYR A 190 -10.58 2.64 -18.03
CA TYR A 190 -11.65 1.78 -17.47
C TYR A 190 -12.30 0.92 -18.54
N GLU A 191 -12.53 1.46 -19.73
CA GLU A 191 -13.03 0.69 -20.86
C GLU A 191 -12.04 -0.42 -21.26
N ALA A 192 -10.74 -0.11 -21.31
CA ALA A 192 -9.71 -1.09 -21.61
C ALA A 192 -9.66 -2.20 -20.54
N ILE A 193 -9.71 -1.85 -19.26
CA ILE A 193 -9.76 -2.84 -18.17
C ILE A 193 -10.98 -3.76 -18.31
N CYS A 194 -12.12 -3.21 -18.70
CA CYS A 194 -13.38 -3.92 -18.79
C CYS A 194 -13.64 -4.58 -20.15
N ALA A 195 -12.80 -4.36 -21.15
CA ALA A 195 -13.05 -4.79 -22.53
C ALA A 195 -13.41 -6.28 -22.69
N ASN A 196 -12.77 -7.14 -21.89
CA ASN A 196 -13.05 -8.58 -21.89
C ASN A 196 -13.78 -9.05 -20.61
N SER A 197 -14.40 -8.13 -19.90
CA SER A 197 -15.13 -8.46 -18.67
C SER A 197 -16.44 -9.15 -18.99
N ARG A 198 -16.88 -10.02 -18.08
CA ARG A 198 -18.22 -10.64 -18.15
C ARG A 198 -19.33 -9.60 -18.11
N ILE A 199 -19.15 -8.53 -17.34
CA ILE A 199 -20.07 -7.41 -17.24
C ILE A 199 -19.42 -6.20 -17.91
N PRO A 200 -19.96 -5.68 -19.02
CA PRO A 200 -19.44 -4.47 -19.65
C PRO A 200 -19.53 -3.24 -18.74
N LEU A 201 -18.59 -2.32 -18.86
CA LEU A 201 -18.57 -1.07 -18.07
C LEU A 201 -19.89 -0.29 -18.20
N GLU A 202 -20.46 -0.22 -19.39
CA GLU A 202 -21.74 0.45 -19.64
C GLU A 202 -22.91 -0.19 -18.86
N GLU A 203 -22.85 -1.48 -18.60
CA GLU A 203 -23.85 -2.13 -17.75
C GLU A 203 -23.64 -1.74 -16.28
N VAL A 204 -22.38 -1.66 -15.81
CA VAL A 204 -22.07 -1.20 -14.45
C VAL A 204 -22.54 0.23 -14.22
N LYS A 205 -22.34 1.11 -15.20
CA LYS A 205 -22.74 2.53 -15.13
C LYS A 205 -24.26 2.74 -14.99
N ARG A 206 -25.09 1.74 -15.33
CA ARG A 206 -26.54 1.82 -15.12
C ARG A 206 -26.98 1.81 -13.67
N TYR A 207 -26.09 1.42 -12.77
CA TYR A 207 -26.39 1.28 -11.35
C TYR A 207 -25.59 2.30 -10.52
N PRO A 208 -26.12 3.51 -10.32
CA PRO A 208 -25.38 4.61 -9.68
C PRO A 208 -24.97 4.33 -8.23
N HIS A 209 -25.59 3.35 -7.58
CA HIS A 209 -25.27 2.93 -6.22
C HIS A 209 -24.57 1.56 -6.17
N GLY A 210 -24.07 1.10 -7.30
CA GLY A 210 -23.52 -0.23 -7.46
C GLY A 210 -24.62 -1.30 -7.59
N HIS A 211 -24.22 -2.48 -8.01
CA HIS A 211 -25.10 -3.62 -8.20
C HIS A 211 -24.37 -4.91 -7.86
N VAL A 212 -25.13 -5.86 -7.33
CA VAL A 212 -24.68 -7.24 -7.19
C VAL A 212 -25.16 -8.00 -8.41
N PHE A 213 -24.22 -8.37 -9.27
CA PHE A 213 -24.52 -9.16 -10.48
C PHE A 213 -24.58 -10.64 -10.15
N ASP A 214 -25.32 -11.39 -10.96
CA ASP A 214 -25.34 -12.84 -10.81
C ASP A 214 -23.94 -13.42 -10.92
N SER A 215 -23.56 -14.21 -9.94
CA SER A 215 -22.31 -14.93 -9.94
C SER A 215 -22.54 -16.37 -10.33
N GLU A 216 -21.83 -16.83 -11.35
CA GLU A 216 -21.75 -18.24 -11.67
C GLU A 216 -20.49 -18.82 -11.04
N VAL A 217 -20.64 -19.73 -10.10
CA VAL A 217 -19.50 -20.45 -9.54
C VAL A 217 -19.08 -21.53 -10.52
N ILE A 218 -18.02 -21.28 -11.25
CA ILE A 218 -17.43 -22.28 -12.14
C ILE A 218 -16.37 -23.04 -11.37
N VAL A 219 -16.61 -24.32 -11.17
CA VAL A 219 -15.61 -25.25 -10.67
C VAL A 219 -14.95 -25.95 -11.85
N GLU A 220 -13.79 -25.50 -12.22
CA GLU A 220 -13.02 -26.16 -13.27
C GLU A 220 -12.38 -27.44 -12.75
N PRO A 221 -12.36 -28.51 -13.53
CA PRO A 221 -11.64 -29.73 -13.16
C PRO A 221 -10.15 -29.42 -13.12
N LYS A 222 -9.44 -30.22 -12.34
CA LYS A 222 -7.97 -30.21 -12.31
C LYS A 222 -7.43 -30.47 -13.73
N GLU A 223 -6.46 -29.69 -14.16
CA GLU A 223 -5.77 -29.93 -15.43
C GLU A 223 -5.14 -31.32 -15.47
N GLU A 224 -5.18 -31.94 -16.65
CA GLU A 224 -4.58 -33.26 -16.83
C GLU A 224 -3.06 -33.20 -16.55
N GLY A 225 -2.58 -34.11 -15.69
CA GLY A 225 -1.17 -34.15 -15.28
C GLY A 225 -0.77 -33.18 -14.18
N CYS A 226 -1.66 -32.32 -13.68
CA CYS A 226 -1.34 -31.45 -12.55
C CYS A 226 -1.23 -32.28 -11.25
N GLU A 227 -0.05 -32.30 -10.66
CA GLU A 227 0.24 -32.95 -9.38
C GLU A 227 0.35 -31.95 -8.21
N ASP A 228 0.10 -30.68 -8.46
CA ASP A 228 0.22 -29.60 -7.48
C ASP A 228 -0.67 -29.85 -6.26
N ARG A 229 -0.14 -29.50 -5.12
CA ARG A 229 -0.81 -29.57 -3.83
C ARG A 229 -0.71 -28.22 -3.12
N LEU A 230 -1.72 -27.93 -2.32
CA LEU A 230 -1.64 -26.83 -1.38
C LEU A 230 -0.61 -27.17 -0.29
N GLU A 231 0.35 -26.29 -0.11
CA GLU A 231 1.31 -26.42 0.95
C GLU A 231 0.70 -25.91 2.26
N CYS A 232 0.32 -26.83 3.14
CA CYS A 232 -0.32 -26.52 4.42
C CYS A 232 0.66 -26.51 5.60
N GLY A 233 1.92 -26.78 5.36
CA GLY A 233 2.93 -26.89 6.42
C GLY A 233 4.32 -27.03 5.85
N ASN A 234 4.88 -25.92 5.38
CA ASN A 234 6.27 -25.86 4.94
C ASN A 234 7.20 -26.27 6.07
N ALA A 235 8.14 -27.17 5.79
CA ALA A 235 9.01 -27.75 6.81
C ALA A 235 9.86 -26.68 7.53
N ASP A 236 10.34 -25.67 6.80
CA ASP A 236 11.15 -24.60 7.38
C ASP A 236 10.29 -23.71 8.28
N MET A 237 9.07 -23.38 7.86
CA MET A 237 8.14 -22.61 8.68
C MET A 237 7.72 -23.36 9.93
N LEU A 238 7.51 -24.69 9.84
CA LEU A 238 7.20 -25.53 11.00
C LEU A 238 8.37 -25.62 11.97
N ALA A 239 9.61 -25.68 11.46
CA ALA A 239 10.80 -25.65 12.29
C ALA A 239 10.92 -24.31 13.04
N GLN A 240 10.75 -23.18 12.35
CA GLN A 240 10.72 -21.85 12.98
C GLN A 240 9.60 -21.74 14.01
N LEU A 241 8.41 -22.24 13.71
CA LEU A 241 7.29 -22.24 14.65
C LEU A 241 7.63 -23.06 15.91
N ALA A 242 8.29 -24.20 15.76
CA ALA A 242 8.74 -25.02 16.88
C ALA A 242 9.76 -24.28 17.77
N GLU A 243 10.68 -23.53 17.17
CA GLU A 243 11.62 -22.67 17.88
C GLU A 243 10.88 -21.58 18.67
N VAL A 244 9.91 -20.92 18.02
CA VAL A 244 9.07 -19.88 18.66
C VAL A 244 8.31 -20.47 19.85
N PHE A 245 7.76 -21.67 19.75
CA PHE A 245 7.06 -22.32 20.88
C PHE A 245 7.98 -22.66 22.07
N GLN A 246 9.27 -22.80 21.84
CA GLN A 246 10.24 -23.07 22.90
C GLN A 246 10.77 -21.79 23.57
N GLN A 247 10.51 -20.61 23.00
CA GLN A 247 10.97 -19.36 23.56
C GLN A 247 10.16 -18.98 24.80
N ASP A 248 10.85 -18.65 25.88
CA ASP A 248 10.23 -18.00 27.03
C ASP A 248 10.08 -16.51 26.75
N TYR A 249 8.94 -16.13 26.20
CA TYR A 249 8.65 -14.74 25.87
C TYR A 249 8.72 -13.78 27.06
N ARG A 250 8.44 -14.28 28.27
CA ARG A 250 8.53 -13.45 29.49
C ARG A 250 9.99 -13.14 29.78
N ALA A 251 10.83 -14.16 29.79
CA ALA A 251 12.26 -13.98 30.02
C ALA A 251 12.94 -13.10 28.95
N LEU A 252 12.43 -13.11 27.70
CA LEU A 252 12.97 -12.28 26.63
C LEU A 252 12.50 -10.81 26.70
N GLN A 253 11.37 -10.54 27.34
CA GLN A 253 10.73 -9.24 27.32
C GLN A 253 10.82 -8.48 28.63
N ASP A 254 10.92 -9.19 29.75
CA ASP A 254 10.96 -8.60 31.08
C ASP A 254 12.44 -8.37 31.47
N THR A 255 12.99 -7.26 31.08
CA THR A 255 14.33 -6.84 31.53
C THR A 255 14.21 -5.78 32.62
N PRO A 256 15.09 -5.76 33.64
CA PRO A 256 15.04 -4.77 34.72
C PRO A 256 15.09 -3.32 34.21
N ASP A 257 15.79 -3.09 33.09
CA ASP A 257 15.96 -1.75 32.52
C ASP A 257 14.75 -1.28 31.69
N PHE A 258 13.89 -2.22 31.25
CA PHE A 258 12.70 -1.95 30.46
C PHE A 258 11.50 -2.72 31.01
N PRO A 259 10.91 -2.27 32.16
CA PRO A 259 9.86 -3.02 32.86
C PRO A 259 8.48 -2.95 32.17
N PHE A 260 8.30 -2.03 31.22
CA PHE A 260 7.04 -1.85 30.53
C PHE A 260 7.04 -2.55 29.17
N ARG A 261 5.91 -3.13 28.80
CA ARG A 261 5.68 -3.67 27.47
C ARG A 261 4.97 -2.66 26.59
N TYR A 262 5.59 -2.24 25.51
CA TYR A 262 4.97 -1.36 24.51
C TYR A 262 4.04 -2.15 23.60
N ILE A 263 2.77 -1.72 23.52
CA ILE A 263 1.75 -2.31 22.64
C ILE A 263 1.29 -1.22 21.66
N PRO A 264 1.60 -1.33 20.35
CA PRO A 264 1.15 -0.35 19.38
C PRO A 264 -0.39 -0.39 19.26
N ARG A 265 -1.01 0.77 19.27
CA ARG A 265 -2.45 0.92 19.13
C ARG A 265 -2.80 1.81 17.95
N ARG A 266 -3.77 1.38 17.15
CA ARG A 266 -4.35 2.17 16.07
C ARG A 266 -5.51 3.02 16.57
N HIS A 267 -5.61 4.24 16.04
CA HIS A 267 -6.83 5.03 16.15
C HIS A 267 -7.88 4.54 15.14
N ASN A 268 -9.12 4.36 15.61
CA ASN A 268 -10.21 3.91 14.75
C ASN A 268 -10.65 4.95 13.70
N ASN A 269 -10.33 6.21 13.93
CA ASN A 269 -10.75 7.33 13.08
C ASN A 269 -9.78 7.64 11.95
N PHE A 270 -8.64 6.95 11.88
CA PHE A 270 -7.64 7.15 10.85
C PHE A 270 -7.49 5.89 9.99
N MET A 271 -7.35 6.10 8.71
CA MET A 271 -6.96 5.04 7.79
C MET A 271 -5.46 5.16 7.50
N ASN A 272 -4.65 4.33 8.18
CA ASN A 272 -3.19 4.35 8.10
C ASN A 272 -2.62 5.75 8.44
N SER A 273 -1.97 6.43 7.49
CA SER A 273 -1.45 7.80 7.68
C SER A 273 -2.43 8.90 7.27
N SER A 274 -3.57 8.55 6.67
CA SER A 274 -4.56 9.52 6.17
C SER A 274 -5.48 10.02 7.28
N GLY A 275 -5.93 11.27 7.16
CA GLY A 275 -6.93 11.88 8.05
C GLY A 275 -6.36 12.55 9.29
N ARG A 276 -5.05 12.52 9.51
CA ARG A 276 -4.41 13.14 10.69
C ARG A 276 -4.59 14.66 10.75
N SER A 277 -4.66 15.30 9.60
CA SER A 277 -4.86 16.74 9.45
C SER A 277 -6.33 17.17 9.59
N ILE A 278 -7.26 16.22 9.72
CA ILE A 278 -8.70 16.51 9.79
C ILE A 278 -9.13 16.57 11.25
N ASP A 279 -9.33 17.77 11.78
CA ASP A 279 -9.69 18.00 13.18
C ASP A 279 -10.95 17.25 13.63
N LYS A 280 -11.92 17.06 12.76
CA LYS A 280 -13.12 16.28 13.03
C LYS A 280 -12.83 14.81 13.31
N LEU A 281 -11.81 14.24 12.66
CA LEU A 281 -11.42 12.84 12.85
C LEU A 281 -10.52 12.66 14.07
N ASN A 282 -9.62 13.60 14.34
CA ASN A 282 -8.70 13.53 15.46
C ASN A 282 -9.27 14.12 16.75
N GLY A 283 -10.51 14.65 16.72
CA GLY A 283 -11.14 15.29 17.88
C GLY A 283 -10.40 16.53 18.37
N GLY A 284 -9.68 17.22 17.46
CA GLY A 284 -8.83 18.36 17.78
C GLY A 284 -7.50 17.97 18.45
N ARG A 285 -7.14 16.70 18.44
CA ARG A 285 -5.89 16.17 19.04
C ARG A 285 -4.90 15.78 17.97
N PRO A 286 -3.85 16.58 17.71
CA PRO A 286 -2.86 16.27 16.68
C PRO A 286 -1.80 15.24 17.13
N TRP A 287 -2.01 14.60 18.27
CA TRP A 287 -1.08 13.61 18.85
C TRP A 287 -1.74 12.27 19.11
N ASN A 288 -0.91 11.23 19.20
CA ASN A 288 -1.30 9.90 19.65
C ASN A 288 -0.84 9.75 21.10
N PRO A 289 -1.76 9.64 22.09
CA PRO A 289 -1.37 9.51 23.47
C PRO A 289 -0.80 8.11 23.75
N VAL A 290 -0.03 7.99 24.82
CA VAL A 290 0.30 6.73 25.44
C VAL A 290 -0.68 6.44 26.57
N TRP A 291 -1.34 5.29 26.50
CA TRP A 291 -2.21 4.82 27.57
C TRP A 291 -1.39 4.04 28.59
N ILE A 292 -1.48 4.45 29.85
CA ILE A 292 -0.75 3.84 30.98
C ILE A 292 -1.78 3.54 32.07
N HIS A 293 -1.67 2.37 32.68
CA HIS A 293 -2.56 2.02 33.79
C HIS A 293 -2.40 3.03 34.93
N PRO A 294 -3.48 3.46 35.62
CA PRO A 294 -3.41 4.47 36.69
C PRO A 294 -2.46 4.12 37.85
N ASP A 295 -2.27 2.83 38.14
CA ASP A 295 -1.30 2.40 39.15
C ASP A 295 0.13 2.64 38.69
N ASP A 296 0.44 2.31 37.46
CA ASP A 296 1.75 2.54 36.87
C ASP A 296 2.03 4.04 36.75
N MET A 297 1.01 4.84 36.39
CA MET A 297 1.12 6.31 36.39
C MET A 297 1.52 6.87 37.76
N ARG A 298 0.93 6.33 38.82
CA ARG A 298 1.28 6.73 40.18
C ARG A 298 2.68 6.32 40.58
N GLU A 299 3.12 5.15 40.14
CA GLU A 299 4.46 4.65 40.41
C GLU A 299 5.55 5.50 39.72
N ILE A 300 5.33 5.88 38.47
CA ILE A 300 6.25 6.76 37.72
C ILE A 300 6.06 8.25 37.99
N GLY A 301 5.05 8.63 38.79
CA GLY A 301 4.83 10.01 39.22
C GLY A 301 4.31 10.93 38.11
N VAL A 302 3.47 10.43 37.19
CA VAL A 302 2.88 11.22 36.11
C VAL A 302 1.38 11.30 36.25
N GLU A 303 0.78 12.44 35.91
CA GLU A 303 -0.65 12.64 35.83
C GLU A 303 -1.17 12.59 34.40
N GLU A 304 -2.47 12.41 34.22
CA GLU A 304 -3.13 12.48 32.92
C GLU A 304 -2.85 13.83 32.23
N GLY A 305 -2.51 13.81 30.95
CA GLY A 305 -2.06 14.99 30.19
C GLY A 305 -0.58 15.35 30.41
N GLY A 306 0.11 14.68 31.32
CA GLY A 306 1.54 14.82 31.52
C GLY A 306 2.35 14.23 30.36
N MET A 307 3.63 14.61 30.28
CA MET A 307 4.54 14.10 29.26
C MET A 307 5.46 13.04 29.85
N VAL A 308 5.62 11.95 29.12
CA VAL A 308 6.58 10.90 29.43
C VAL A 308 7.54 10.69 28.27
N ARG A 309 8.72 10.17 28.58
CA ARG A 309 9.66 9.66 27.59
C ARG A 309 9.59 8.15 27.58
N ILE A 310 9.15 7.60 26.44
CA ILE A 310 9.15 6.17 26.18
C ILE A 310 10.51 5.83 25.58
N ALA A 311 11.28 4.98 26.24
CA ALA A 311 12.61 4.60 25.80
C ALA A 311 12.72 3.10 25.58
N THR A 312 13.50 2.71 24.58
CA THR A 312 13.94 1.35 24.30
C THR A 312 15.47 1.32 24.34
N GLN A 313 16.04 0.16 24.16
CA GLN A 313 17.50 0.04 24.00
C GLN A 313 18.09 0.81 22.80
N HIS A 314 17.26 1.18 21.85
CA HIS A 314 17.69 1.82 20.60
C HIS A 314 17.42 3.31 20.57
N ASP A 315 16.27 3.75 21.09
CA ASP A 315 15.83 5.14 20.99
C ASP A 315 14.73 5.50 22.00
N SER A 316 14.33 6.77 21.99
CA SER A 316 13.25 7.26 22.83
C SER A 316 12.38 8.29 22.10
N ILE A 317 11.10 8.31 22.45
CA ILE A 317 10.11 9.29 21.99
C ILE A 317 9.43 9.92 23.19
N SER A 318 8.88 11.12 22.99
CA SER A 318 8.03 11.79 23.99
C SER A 318 6.57 11.59 23.62
N ALA A 319 5.74 11.30 24.61
CA ALA A 319 4.30 11.14 24.42
C ALA A 319 3.52 11.75 25.60
N MET A 320 2.31 12.20 25.30
CA MET A 320 1.35 12.62 26.31
C MET A 320 0.63 11.39 26.90
N VAL A 321 0.41 11.39 28.19
CA VAL A 321 -0.22 10.26 28.91
C VAL A 321 -1.72 10.43 28.95
N GLU A 322 -2.43 9.34 28.72
CA GLU A 322 -3.85 9.12 29.05
C GLU A 322 -3.99 7.86 29.91
N ALA A 323 -5.03 7.81 30.76
CA ALA A 323 -5.30 6.69 31.65
C ALA A 323 -6.21 5.62 31.03
#